data_a126138f2912616871e4c39af08a00b3
#
_entry.id   a126138f2912616871e4c39af08a00b3
#
_cell.length_a   1.000
_cell.length_b   1.000
_cell.length_c   1.000
_cell.angle_alpha   90.00
_cell.angle_beta   90.00
_cell.angle_gamma   90.00
#
_symmetry.space_group_name_H-M   'P 1'
#
loop_
_entity.id
_entity.type
_entity.pdbx_description
1 polymer ?
#
loop_
_entity_poly.entity_id
_entity_poly.type
_entity_poly.pdbx_seq_one_letter_code
_entity_poly.pdbx_strand_id
1 'polypeptide(L)'
;MQTQRIAEIPHAGADKRPRKRQRLGWDVPPPMPPPQISLSFYCGKEAMHTATTNQFWQSFYHTGVPRYVSPPWRGDDKDGHYIFSVGENLTPRYRILSKMGEGTFGQVLECLDLENQEQVAIKVVRSLQKYREAAMIEIDVLQRLAKADRSGIRCVQIRNWFDYRNHICIVFEKLGPSLYDFLRKNSYRSFPIDLVRELGRQLLESVAFMHDLRLIHTDLKPENILLVSPEYIKVPDYKILSRSPKDVLLFKNVPKSSAIKLIDFGSATFEHQDHNYVVSTRHYRAPEVILGLGWNYPCDMWSVGCIIVELCSGEALFQTHENLEHLAMMERVLGPLPQHMVVKADRNAEKYFKQSRGLRLDWPEGASSRESIRAVWKLPRLQNLVMQHVDHSAGDLIDLLQGLLRYDPTERLGAREALMQPFFNREWRRYGHSLN
;
A
#
# COMPACT_ATOMS: atom_id res chain seq x y z
N MET A 1 -31.63 -8.36 63.24
CA MET A 1 -31.72 -8.95 61.91
C MET A 1 -31.46 -7.91 60.87
N GLN A 2 -30.20 -7.73 60.48
CA GLN A 2 -29.78 -6.83 59.39
C GLN A 2 -29.09 -7.66 58.34
N THR A 3 -29.72 -7.71 57.15
CA THR A 3 -29.23 -8.42 55.97
C THR A 3 -28.21 -7.52 55.27
N GLN A 4 -26.95 -7.91 55.26
CA GLN A 4 -25.91 -7.29 54.45
C GLN A 4 -26.09 -7.67 52.96
N ARG A 5 -26.23 -6.64 52.10
CA ARG A 5 -26.16 -6.78 50.64
C ARG A 5 -24.68 -6.87 50.24
N ILE A 6 -24.30 -7.96 49.63
CA ILE A 6 -23.03 -8.12 48.96
C ILE A 6 -23.10 -7.36 47.64
N ALA A 7 -22.19 -6.40 47.46
CA ALA A 7 -22.04 -5.66 46.19
C ALA A 7 -21.23 -6.51 45.21
N GLU A 8 -21.83 -6.84 44.08
CA GLU A 8 -21.13 -7.46 42.95
C GLU A 8 -20.18 -6.46 42.29
N ILE A 9 -18.91 -6.85 42.19
CA ILE A 9 -17.87 -6.12 41.45
C ILE A 9 -18.00 -6.49 39.97
N PRO A 10 -18.15 -5.54 39.04
CA PRO A 10 -18.16 -5.87 37.62
C PRO A 10 -16.74 -6.23 37.17
N HIS A 11 -16.55 -7.44 36.66
CA HIS A 11 -15.35 -7.85 35.94
C HIS A 11 -15.21 -7.01 34.66
N ALA A 12 -14.31 -6.05 34.65
CA ALA A 12 -13.84 -5.36 33.46
C ALA A 12 -12.99 -6.33 32.64
N GLY A 13 -13.62 -7.07 31.74
CA GLY A 13 -12.95 -7.80 30.67
C GLY A 13 -12.28 -6.82 29.72
N ALA A 14 -10.96 -6.73 29.79
CA ALA A 14 -10.17 -5.97 28.83
C ALA A 14 -10.29 -6.65 27.44
N ASP A 15 -11.15 -6.11 26.60
CA ASP A 15 -11.29 -6.51 25.18
C ASP A 15 -10.01 -6.09 24.43
N LYS A 16 -9.06 -7.01 24.27
CA LYS A 16 -7.82 -6.85 23.50
C LYS A 16 -8.08 -7.06 22.01
N ARG A 17 -9.09 -6.46 21.44
CA ARG A 17 -9.26 -6.46 19.98
C ARG A 17 -8.36 -5.40 19.36
N PRO A 18 -7.58 -5.71 18.29
CA PRO A 18 -6.86 -4.70 17.54
C PRO A 18 -7.88 -3.67 17.02
N ARG A 19 -7.63 -2.40 17.26
CA ARG A 19 -8.48 -1.33 16.76
C ARG A 19 -8.50 -1.42 15.24
N LYS A 20 -9.69 -1.59 14.64
CA LYS A 20 -9.89 -1.55 13.19
C LYS A 20 -9.33 -0.22 12.67
N ARG A 21 -8.44 -0.28 11.65
CA ARG A 21 -8.09 0.90 10.86
C ARG A 21 -9.40 1.46 10.29
N GLN A 22 -9.85 2.60 10.78
CA GLN A 22 -10.93 3.34 10.12
C GLN A 22 -10.36 3.97 8.85
N ARG A 23 -10.91 3.66 7.69
CA ARG A 23 -10.69 4.45 6.48
C ARG A 23 -11.37 5.79 6.68
N LEU A 24 -10.63 6.78 7.16
CA LEU A 24 -11.11 8.15 7.23
C LEU A 24 -10.87 8.79 5.86
N GLY A 25 -11.91 9.41 5.30
CA GLY A 25 -11.87 10.02 3.96
C GLY A 25 -10.87 11.18 3.79
N TRP A 26 -10.11 11.51 4.83
CA TRP A 26 -9.06 12.53 4.90
C TRP A 26 -7.64 11.97 5.03
N ASP A 27 -7.47 10.64 5.12
CA ASP A 27 -6.17 9.96 4.99
C ASP A 27 -5.69 9.86 3.53
N VAL A 28 -6.52 10.30 2.59
CA VAL A 28 -6.17 10.41 1.18
C VAL A 28 -5.58 11.79 0.93
N PRO A 29 -4.41 11.92 0.28
CA PRO A 29 -3.88 13.22 -0.12
C PRO A 29 -4.95 13.96 -0.93
N PRO A 30 -5.08 15.29 -0.80
CA PRO A 30 -5.99 16.05 -1.63
C PRO A 30 -5.71 15.72 -3.11
N PRO A 31 -6.74 15.64 -3.96
CA PRO A 31 -6.54 15.37 -5.38
C PRO A 31 -5.56 16.41 -5.92
N MET A 32 -4.51 15.93 -6.63
CA MET A 32 -3.54 16.78 -7.26
C MET A 32 -4.26 17.80 -8.13
N PRO A 33 -3.85 19.08 -8.14
CA PRO A 33 -4.28 19.97 -9.19
C PRO A 33 -3.84 19.33 -10.52
N PRO A 34 -4.68 19.37 -11.56
CA PRO A 34 -4.31 18.82 -12.85
C PRO A 34 -2.98 19.46 -13.27
N PRO A 35 -2.00 18.68 -13.76
CA PRO A 35 -0.80 19.26 -14.32
C PRO A 35 -1.24 20.23 -15.41
N GLN A 36 -0.77 21.47 -15.36
CA GLN A 36 -0.94 22.42 -16.46
C GLN A 36 -0.11 21.92 -17.64
N ILE A 37 -0.68 20.97 -18.37
CA ILE A 37 -0.12 20.51 -19.64
C ILE A 37 -0.44 21.63 -20.63
N SER A 38 0.59 22.41 -20.98
CA SER A 38 0.49 23.26 -22.15
C SER A 38 0.22 22.36 -23.37
N LEU A 39 -0.92 22.52 -23.99
CA LEU A 39 -1.46 21.74 -25.11
C LEU A 39 -0.64 21.84 -26.40
N SER A 40 0.62 22.29 -26.36
CA SER A 40 1.42 22.62 -27.57
C SER A 40 2.35 21.50 -28.05
N PHE A 41 2.35 20.27 -27.46
CA PHE A 41 3.32 19.24 -27.86
C PHE A 41 2.75 17.86 -28.24
N TYR A 42 1.47 17.70 -28.48
CA TYR A 42 0.91 16.43 -28.97
C TYR A 42 0.15 16.61 -30.29
N CYS A 43 0.89 17.00 -31.32
CA CYS A 43 0.45 16.86 -32.73
C CYS A 43 1.50 16.01 -33.46
N GLY A 44 1.40 14.69 -33.37
CA GLY A 44 2.29 13.78 -34.06
C GLY A 44 1.79 12.33 -33.99
N LYS A 45 1.19 11.88 -35.07
CA LYS A 45 1.01 10.48 -35.58
C LYS A 45 0.50 9.36 -34.66
N GLU A 46 0.45 9.50 -33.33
CA GLU A 46 -0.09 8.47 -32.43
C GLU A 46 -1.58 8.70 -32.08
N ALA A 47 -2.14 9.85 -32.40
CA ALA A 47 -3.58 10.11 -32.26
C ALA A 47 -4.47 9.27 -33.21
N MET A 48 -3.88 8.61 -34.20
CA MET A 48 -4.64 7.74 -35.13
C MET A 48 -4.96 6.35 -34.55
N HIS A 49 -4.25 5.89 -33.53
CA HIS A 49 -4.57 4.58 -32.92
C HIS A 49 -5.76 4.62 -31.96
N THR A 50 -6.03 5.77 -31.32
CA THR A 50 -7.21 5.93 -30.46
C THR A 50 -8.52 6.03 -31.23
N ALA A 51 -8.47 6.62 -32.43
CA ALA A 51 -9.64 6.68 -33.34
C ALA A 51 -10.00 5.30 -33.88
N THR A 52 -9.01 4.42 -34.14
CA THR A 52 -9.22 3.06 -34.66
C THR A 52 -9.85 2.14 -33.61
N THR A 53 -9.56 2.31 -32.31
CA THR A 53 -10.19 1.53 -31.26
C THR A 53 -11.68 1.85 -31.13
N ASN A 54 -12.06 3.12 -31.23
CA ASN A 54 -13.49 3.51 -31.21
C ASN A 54 -14.25 2.99 -32.45
N GLN A 55 -13.62 2.98 -33.64
CA GLN A 55 -14.23 2.38 -34.84
C GLN A 55 -14.31 0.86 -34.75
N PHE A 56 -13.33 0.20 -34.14
CA PHE A 56 -13.36 -1.24 -33.91
C PHE A 56 -14.57 -1.66 -33.07
N TRP A 57 -14.88 -0.92 -32.00
CA TRP A 57 -16.06 -1.18 -31.17
C TRP A 57 -17.39 -0.86 -31.87
N GLN A 58 -17.43 0.17 -32.73
CA GLN A 58 -18.62 0.45 -33.55
C GLN A 58 -18.88 -0.65 -34.59
N SER A 59 -17.84 -1.29 -35.15
CA SER A 59 -18.01 -2.38 -36.12
C SER A 59 -18.50 -3.68 -35.48
N PHE A 60 -18.22 -3.92 -34.19
CA PHE A 60 -18.71 -5.10 -33.46
C PHE A 60 -20.25 -5.08 -33.28
N TYR A 61 -20.88 -3.92 -33.28
CA TYR A 61 -22.34 -3.80 -33.21
C TYR A 61 -23.06 -4.16 -34.53
N HIS A 62 -22.33 -4.33 -35.64
CA HIS A 62 -22.92 -4.57 -36.95
C HIS A 62 -22.76 -6.01 -37.51
N THR A 63 -21.95 -6.85 -36.89
CA THR A 63 -21.81 -8.24 -37.30
C THR A 63 -22.52 -9.18 -36.34
N GLY A 64 -23.62 -9.79 -36.74
CA GLY A 64 -24.57 -10.70 -36.07
C GLY A 64 -24.10 -11.73 -35.05
N VAL A 65 -23.20 -11.36 -34.14
CA VAL A 65 -22.84 -12.09 -32.91
C VAL A 65 -24.03 -12.00 -31.92
N PRO A 66 -24.35 -13.05 -31.15
CA PRO A 66 -25.47 -13.03 -30.21
C PRO A 66 -25.42 -11.75 -29.38
N ARG A 67 -26.46 -10.93 -29.47
CA ARG A 67 -26.57 -9.67 -28.72
C ARG A 67 -26.65 -10.01 -27.23
N TYR A 68 -25.48 -10.10 -26.57
CA TYR A 68 -25.44 -9.97 -25.13
C TYR A 68 -25.91 -8.55 -24.81
N VAL A 69 -27.13 -8.44 -24.32
CA VAL A 69 -27.78 -7.17 -24.02
C VAL A 69 -26.94 -6.48 -22.96
N SER A 70 -26.43 -5.28 -23.26
CA SER A 70 -25.86 -4.41 -22.23
C SER A 70 -26.89 -4.24 -21.13
N PRO A 71 -26.49 -4.24 -19.84
CA PRO A 71 -27.44 -4.05 -18.75
C PRO A 71 -28.25 -2.76 -18.98
N PRO A 72 -29.50 -2.69 -18.51
CA PRO A 72 -30.31 -1.49 -18.67
C PRO A 72 -29.58 -0.27 -18.13
N TRP A 73 -29.83 0.89 -18.74
CA TRP A 73 -29.26 2.15 -18.26
C TRP A 73 -29.65 2.39 -16.81
N ARG A 74 -28.67 2.51 -15.92
CA ARG A 74 -28.82 2.98 -14.54
C ARG A 74 -27.94 4.20 -14.40
N GLY A 75 -28.43 5.23 -13.70
CA GLY A 75 -27.59 6.36 -13.30
C GLY A 75 -26.52 5.90 -12.32
N ASP A 76 -25.46 6.70 -12.21
CA ASP A 76 -24.44 6.52 -11.19
C ASP A 76 -25.02 6.78 -9.79
N ASP A 77 -24.30 6.37 -8.75
CA ASP A 77 -24.64 6.80 -7.41
C ASP A 77 -24.30 8.31 -7.21
N LYS A 78 -24.67 8.86 -6.03
CA LYS A 78 -24.43 10.26 -5.67
C LYS A 78 -22.95 10.67 -5.71
N ASP A 79 -22.06 9.70 -5.62
CA ASP A 79 -20.62 9.88 -5.59
C ASP A 79 -19.96 9.61 -6.95
N GLY A 80 -20.75 9.28 -7.98
CA GLY A 80 -20.32 9.01 -9.34
C GLY A 80 -19.73 7.61 -9.55
N HIS A 81 -20.08 6.65 -8.70
CA HIS A 81 -19.72 5.26 -8.90
C HIS A 81 -20.73 4.55 -9.80
N TYR A 82 -20.22 3.65 -10.64
CA TYR A 82 -21.02 2.78 -11.48
C TYR A 82 -21.84 1.82 -10.63
N ILE A 83 -23.16 1.78 -10.87
CA ILE A 83 -24.07 0.83 -10.21
C ILE A 83 -24.16 -0.44 -11.06
N PHE A 84 -23.87 -1.58 -10.47
CA PHE A 84 -23.86 -2.89 -11.15
C PHE A 84 -24.60 -3.95 -10.34
N SER A 85 -24.93 -5.07 -11.00
CA SER A 85 -25.39 -6.30 -10.34
C SER A 85 -24.44 -7.45 -10.67
N VAL A 86 -24.20 -8.33 -9.71
CA VAL A 86 -23.41 -9.56 -9.92
C VAL A 86 -24.12 -10.45 -10.94
N GLY A 87 -23.35 -11.00 -11.89
CA GLY A 87 -23.86 -11.81 -13.00
C GLY A 87 -24.23 -11.01 -14.25
N GLU A 88 -24.34 -9.69 -14.17
CA GLU A 88 -24.54 -8.81 -15.34
C GLU A 88 -23.26 -8.72 -16.18
N ASN A 89 -23.41 -8.45 -17.47
CA ASN A 89 -22.29 -8.13 -18.34
C ASN A 89 -21.97 -6.63 -18.24
N LEU A 90 -20.76 -6.27 -17.81
CA LEU A 90 -20.28 -4.88 -17.87
C LEU A 90 -20.22 -4.41 -19.33
N THR A 91 -19.70 -5.28 -20.21
CA THR A 91 -19.71 -5.16 -21.66
C THR A 91 -20.01 -6.53 -22.25
N PRO A 92 -20.21 -6.69 -23.59
CA PRO A 92 -20.38 -8.00 -24.20
C PRO A 92 -19.24 -8.98 -23.89
N ARG A 93 -18.04 -8.47 -23.60
CA ARG A 93 -16.85 -9.25 -23.28
C ARG A 93 -16.71 -9.62 -21.80
N TYR A 94 -17.09 -8.71 -20.88
CA TYR A 94 -16.78 -8.86 -19.48
C TYR A 94 -18.04 -9.08 -18.63
N ARG A 95 -18.14 -10.25 -17.97
CA ARG A 95 -19.21 -10.57 -17.01
C ARG A 95 -18.76 -10.34 -15.58
N ILE A 96 -19.53 -9.59 -14.81
CA ILE A 96 -19.22 -9.27 -13.41
C ILE A 96 -19.47 -10.50 -12.54
N LEU A 97 -18.44 -10.94 -11.81
CA LEU A 97 -18.52 -12.07 -10.88
C LEU A 97 -18.68 -11.60 -9.44
N SER A 98 -17.93 -10.58 -9.03
CA SER A 98 -17.95 -10.06 -7.66
C SER A 98 -17.35 -8.66 -7.58
N LYS A 99 -17.55 -7.97 -6.43
CA LYS A 99 -16.84 -6.75 -6.07
C LYS A 99 -15.62 -7.10 -5.25
N MET A 100 -14.43 -6.72 -5.71
CA MET A 100 -13.17 -6.96 -5.01
C MET A 100 -12.84 -5.84 -4.02
N GLY A 101 -13.17 -4.59 -4.34
CA GLY A 101 -12.87 -3.44 -3.50
C GLY A 101 -13.52 -2.16 -3.98
N GLU A 102 -13.44 -1.13 -3.12
CA GLU A 102 -13.88 0.24 -3.42
C GLU A 102 -12.94 1.21 -2.75
N GLY A 103 -12.67 2.32 -3.41
CA GLY A 103 -11.84 3.40 -2.92
C GLY A 103 -12.25 4.75 -3.48
N THR A 104 -11.47 5.77 -3.18
CA THR A 104 -11.72 7.16 -3.58
C THR A 104 -11.88 7.32 -5.11
N PHE A 105 -11.11 6.56 -5.90
CA PHE A 105 -11.05 6.70 -7.36
C PHE A 105 -12.11 5.88 -8.09
N GLY A 106 -12.71 4.88 -7.46
CA GLY A 106 -13.67 3.97 -8.08
C GLY A 106 -13.79 2.63 -7.39
N GLN A 107 -14.24 1.66 -8.14
CA GLN A 107 -14.48 0.29 -7.67
C GLN A 107 -13.62 -0.69 -8.47
N VAL A 108 -13.25 -1.81 -7.86
CA VAL A 108 -12.58 -2.92 -8.55
C VAL A 108 -13.53 -4.12 -8.56
N LEU A 109 -13.83 -4.60 -9.75
CA LEU A 109 -14.73 -5.72 -10.00
C LEU A 109 -13.93 -6.93 -10.48
N GLU A 110 -14.25 -8.10 -9.96
CA GLU A 110 -13.84 -9.37 -10.54
C GLU A 110 -14.76 -9.68 -11.71
N CYS A 111 -14.19 -9.90 -12.89
CA CYS A 111 -14.95 -10.21 -14.09
C CYS A 111 -14.41 -11.45 -14.77
N LEU A 112 -15.28 -12.14 -15.50
CA LEU A 112 -14.89 -13.17 -16.47
C LEU A 112 -14.73 -12.51 -17.84
N ASP A 113 -13.56 -12.59 -18.43
CA ASP A 113 -13.32 -12.28 -19.83
C ASP A 113 -13.87 -13.41 -20.70
N LEU A 114 -14.98 -13.18 -21.37
CA LEU A 114 -15.66 -14.20 -22.16
C LEU A 114 -14.92 -14.56 -23.45
N GLU A 115 -14.02 -13.71 -23.94
CA GLU A 115 -13.18 -14.03 -25.11
C GLU A 115 -12.03 -14.98 -24.72
N ASN A 116 -11.31 -14.66 -23.64
CA ASN A 116 -10.12 -15.41 -23.22
C ASN A 116 -10.44 -16.52 -22.19
N GLN A 117 -11.68 -16.59 -21.68
CA GLN A 117 -12.12 -17.51 -20.64
C GLN A 117 -11.26 -17.45 -19.37
N GLU A 118 -10.78 -16.22 -19.04
CA GLU A 118 -9.96 -15.96 -17.86
C GLU A 118 -10.63 -14.95 -16.92
N GLN A 119 -10.28 -15.04 -15.63
CA GLN A 119 -10.71 -14.04 -14.64
C GLN A 119 -9.77 -12.83 -14.69
N VAL A 120 -10.37 -11.65 -14.70
CA VAL A 120 -9.68 -10.35 -14.70
C VAL A 120 -10.19 -9.46 -13.58
N ALA A 121 -9.38 -8.50 -13.17
CA ALA A 121 -9.79 -7.42 -12.28
C ALA A 121 -10.02 -6.16 -13.11
N ILE A 122 -11.20 -5.54 -12.99
CA ILE A 122 -11.54 -4.31 -13.71
C ILE A 122 -11.74 -3.17 -12.71
N LYS A 123 -10.86 -2.17 -12.78
CA LYS A 123 -11.00 -0.90 -12.04
C LYS A 123 -11.96 0.00 -12.82
N VAL A 124 -13.17 0.18 -12.30
CA VAL A 124 -14.19 1.08 -12.86
C VAL A 124 -14.07 2.41 -12.16
N VAL A 125 -13.51 3.38 -12.83
CA VAL A 125 -13.23 4.71 -12.28
C VAL A 125 -14.52 5.53 -12.21
N ARG A 126 -14.66 6.40 -11.21
CA ARG A 126 -15.82 7.29 -11.06
C ARG A 126 -16.00 8.19 -12.28
N SER A 127 -17.24 8.46 -12.67
CA SER A 127 -17.59 9.25 -13.88
C SER A 127 -17.22 10.73 -13.80
N LEU A 128 -16.70 11.21 -12.66
CA LEU A 128 -16.30 12.60 -12.47
C LEU A 128 -15.02 12.91 -13.24
N GLN A 129 -15.00 14.06 -13.95
CA GLN A 129 -13.94 14.47 -14.87
C GLN A 129 -12.53 14.36 -14.26
N LYS A 130 -12.33 14.84 -13.02
CA LYS A 130 -11.04 14.77 -12.32
C LYS A 130 -10.49 13.35 -12.15
N TYR A 131 -11.36 12.36 -11.94
CA TYR A 131 -10.94 10.97 -11.80
C TYR A 131 -10.69 10.29 -13.15
N ARG A 132 -11.42 10.71 -14.18
CA ARG A 132 -11.18 10.25 -15.55
C ARG A 132 -9.81 10.72 -16.07
N GLU A 133 -9.46 11.99 -15.83
CA GLU A 133 -8.14 12.54 -16.17
C GLU A 133 -7.01 11.81 -15.41
N ALA A 134 -7.17 11.60 -14.11
CA ALA A 134 -6.23 10.83 -13.31
C ALA A 134 -6.07 9.39 -13.82
N ALA A 135 -7.17 8.76 -14.25
CA ALA A 135 -7.13 7.40 -14.81
C ALA A 135 -6.35 7.33 -16.12
N MET A 136 -6.43 8.36 -16.99
CA MET A 136 -5.64 8.40 -18.22
C MET A 136 -4.13 8.51 -17.94
N ILE A 137 -3.75 9.27 -16.90
CA ILE A 137 -2.34 9.33 -16.44
C ILE A 137 -1.90 7.97 -15.91
N GLU A 138 -2.74 7.31 -15.08
CA GLU A 138 -2.45 5.97 -14.57
C GLU A 138 -2.27 4.94 -15.69
N ILE A 139 -3.10 5.00 -16.74
CA ILE A 139 -2.99 4.13 -17.91
C ILE A 139 -1.64 4.35 -18.64
N ASP A 140 -1.20 5.59 -18.85
CA ASP A 140 0.10 5.87 -19.47
C ASP A 140 1.25 5.27 -18.66
N VAL A 141 1.25 5.44 -17.34
CA VAL A 141 2.23 4.84 -16.44
C VAL A 141 2.22 3.31 -16.56
N LEU A 142 1.03 2.68 -16.47
CA LEU A 142 0.88 1.23 -16.56
C LEU A 142 1.37 0.67 -17.90
N GLN A 143 1.09 1.35 -19.01
CA GLN A 143 1.57 0.94 -20.33
C GLN A 143 3.09 1.04 -20.47
N ARG A 144 3.72 2.07 -19.88
CA ARG A 144 5.18 2.21 -19.84
C ARG A 144 5.82 1.11 -18.98
N LEU A 145 5.25 0.82 -17.81
CA LEU A 145 5.69 -0.28 -16.96
C LEU A 145 5.58 -1.63 -17.69
N ALA A 146 4.46 -1.92 -18.35
CA ALA A 146 4.26 -3.16 -19.08
C ALA A 146 5.23 -3.33 -20.27
N LYS A 147 5.57 -2.25 -20.96
CA LYS A 147 6.59 -2.29 -22.04
C LYS A 147 8.00 -2.61 -21.50
N ALA A 148 8.34 -2.09 -20.32
CA ALA A 148 9.65 -2.27 -19.71
C ALA A 148 9.76 -3.60 -18.93
N ASP A 149 8.71 -4.03 -18.24
CA ASP A 149 8.63 -5.33 -17.52
C ASP A 149 8.06 -6.42 -18.42
N ARG A 150 8.83 -6.87 -19.42
CA ARG A 150 8.41 -7.93 -20.34
C ARG A 150 8.08 -9.26 -19.65
N SER A 151 8.69 -9.52 -18.50
CA SER A 151 8.41 -10.71 -17.69
C SER A 151 7.09 -10.60 -16.92
N GLY A 152 6.62 -9.37 -16.69
CA GLY A 152 5.39 -9.09 -15.95
C GLY A 152 5.42 -9.56 -14.50
N ILE A 153 6.61 -9.66 -13.89
CA ILE A 153 6.76 -10.22 -12.53
C ILE A 153 6.78 -9.16 -11.42
N ARG A 154 7.03 -7.88 -11.74
CA ARG A 154 7.25 -6.81 -10.74
C ARG A 154 6.00 -6.00 -10.46
N CYS A 155 5.29 -5.64 -11.51
CA CYS A 155 4.12 -4.77 -11.45
C CYS A 155 2.90 -5.46 -12.06
N VAL A 156 1.71 -5.07 -11.62
CA VAL A 156 0.47 -5.56 -12.21
C VAL A 156 0.42 -5.25 -13.70
N GLN A 157 -0.01 -6.21 -14.50
CA GLN A 157 -0.10 -6.06 -15.94
C GLN A 157 -1.47 -5.53 -16.35
N ILE A 158 -1.45 -4.38 -17.05
CA ILE A 158 -2.62 -3.89 -17.76
C ILE A 158 -2.87 -4.76 -18.98
N ARG A 159 -4.09 -5.32 -19.12
CA ARG A 159 -4.51 -6.14 -20.25
C ARG A 159 -5.20 -5.30 -21.30
N ASN A 160 -6.07 -4.39 -20.87
CA ASN A 160 -6.86 -3.53 -21.74
C ASN A 160 -7.37 -2.32 -20.95
N TRP A 161 -7.94 -1.35 -21.63
CA TRP A 161 -8.74 -0.30 -21.06
C TRP A 161 -9.80 0.19 -22.05
N PHE A 162 -10.91 0.73 -21.55
CA PHE A 162 -12.00 1.25 -22.38
C PHE A 162 -12.82 2.28 -21.61
N ASP A 163 -13.54 3.13 -22.35
CA ASP A 163 -14.53 4.05 -21.77
C ASP A 163 -15.92 3.43 -21.89
N TYR A 164 -16.60 3.28 -20.77
CA TYR A 164 -17.93 2.70 -20.72
C TYR A 164 -18.86 3.56 -19.87
N ARG A 165 -19.90 4.13 -20.48
CA ARG A 165 -20.88 4.98 -19.80
C ARG A 165 -20.23 6.08 -18.96
N ASN A 166 -19.24 6.77 -19.53
CA ASN A 166 -18.44 7.80 -18.86
C ASN A 166 -17.53 7.32 -17.72
N HIS A 167 -17.33 6.03 -17.56
CA HIS A 167 -16.33 5.45 -16.66
C HIS A 167 -15.13 4.94 -17.45
N ILE A 168 -13.94 5.36 -17.05
CA ILE A 168 -12.72 4.71 -17.53
C ILE A 168 -12.61 3.37 -16.81
N CYS A 169 -12.55 2.29 -17.58
CA CYS A 169 -12.41 0.92 -17.10
C CYS A 169 -11.03 0.42 -17.45
N ILE A 170 -10.22 0.05 -16.44
CA ILE A 170 -8.88 -0.48 -16.62
C ILE A 170 -8.89 -1.96 -16.29
N VAL A 171 -8.53 -2.80 -17.24
CA VAL A 171 -8.53 -4.25 -17.11
C VAL A 171 -7.14 -4.74 -16.74
N PHE A 172 -7.04 -5.43 -15.63
CA PHE A 172 -5.81 -6.00 -15.08
C PHE A 172 -5.88 -7.53 -15.06
N GLU A 173 -4.71 -8.17 -15.02
CA GLU A 173 -4.63 -9.54 -14.54
C GLU A 173 -5.26 -9.67 -13.15
N LYS A 174 -5.87 -10.80 -12.85
CA LYS A 174 -6.38 -11.06 -11.50
C LYS A 174 -5.26 -11.57 -10.61
N LEU A 175 -5.04 -10.89 -9.50
CA LEU A 175 -4.07 -11.27 -8.47
C LEU A 175 -4.78 -11.81 -7.22
N GLY A 176 -4.01 -12.33 -6.29
CA GLY A 176 -4.45 -12.77 -4.98
C GLY A 176 -4.69 -11.61 -4.00
N PRO A 177 -4.78 -11.90 -2.69
CA PRO A 177 -5.00 -10.89 -1.67
C PRO A 177 -3.77 -9.98 -1.49
N SER A 178 -3.99 -8.76 -1.00
CA SER A 178 -2.90 -7.88 -0.58
C SER A 178 -2.18 -8.45 0.66
N LEU A 179 -0.93 -8.02 0.88
CA LEU A 179 -0.21 -8.37 2.11
C LEU A 179 -0.96 -7.90 3.35
N TYR A 180 -1.65 -6.76 3.28
CA TYR A 180 -2.52 -6.28 4.36
C TYR A 180 -3.70 -7.23 4.60
N ASP A 181 -4.43 -7.64 3.55
CA ASP A 181 -5.55 -8.56 3.70
C ASP A 181 -5.11 -9.91 4.24
N PHE A 182 -3.92 -10.36 3.85
CA PHE A 182 -3.33 -11.58 4.34
C PHE A 182 -2.97 -11.48 5.84
N LEU A 183 -2.30 -10.39 6.27
CA LEU A 183 -2.04 -10.11 7.68
C LEU A 183 -3.34 -10.06 8.49
N ARG A 184 -4.36 -9.36 7.98
CA ARG A 184 -5.66 -9.25 8.64
C ARG A 184 -6.34 -10.60 8.82
N LYS A 185 -6.38 -11.45 7.77
CA LYS A 185 -6.91 -12.83 7.84
C LYS A 185 -6.12 -13.69 8.82
N ASN A 186 -4.85 -13.39 9.00
CA ASN A 186 -3.95 -14.09 9.92
C ASN A 186 -3.96 -13.47 11.34
N SER A 187 -4.95 -12.63 11.65
CA SER A 187 -5.10 -11.92 12.93
C SER A 187 -3.85 -11.08 13.28
N TYR A 188 -3.26 -10.44 12.27
CA TYR A 188 -2.04 -9.61 12.37
C TYR A 188 -0.83 -10.34 12.97
N ARG A 189 -0.74 -11.65 12.78
CA ARG A 189 0.44 -12.42 13.14
C ARG A 189 1.56 -12.16 12.17
N SER A 190 2.77 -12.00 12.71
CA SER A 190 3.98 -11.77 11.93
C SER A 190 4.27 -12.90 10.94
N PHE A 191 4.84 -12.55 9.80
CA PHE A 191 5.35 -13.54 8.86
C PHE A 191 6.65 -14.19 9.38
N PRO A 192 6.96 -15.44 8.94
CA PRO A 192 8.28 -16.02 9.13
C PRO A 192 9.36 -15.12 8.53
N ILE A 193 10.53 -15.02 9.17
CA ILE A 193 11.59 -14.11 8.73
C ILE A 193 12.08 -14.39 7.30
N ASP A 194 12.13 -15.66 6.90
CA ASP A 194 12.54 -16.04 5.55
C ASP A 194 11.52 -15.55 4.50
N LEU A 195 10.22 -15.58 4.85
CA LEU A 195 9.18 -15.01 3.98
C LEU A 195 9.30 -13.48 3.93
N VAL A 196 9.56 -12.81 5.07
CA VAL A 196 9.80 -11.35 5.10
C VAL A 196 10.99 -10.97 4.22
N ARG A 197 12.07 -11.76 4.27
CA ARG A 197 13.25 -11.58 3.42
C ARG A 197 12.88 -11.66 1.95
N GLU A 198 12.15 -12.69 1.56
CA GLU A 198 11.78 -12.91 0.17
C GLU A 198 10.80 -11.85 -0.35
N LEU A 199 9.77 -11.49 0.44
CA LEU A 199 8.85 -10.40 0.11
C LEU A 199 9.56 -9.04 0.02
N GLY A 200 10.47 -8.76 0.98
CA GLY A 200 11.28 -7.54 0.99
C GLY A 200 12.21 -7.44 -0.22
N ARG A 201 12.83 -8.56 -0.63
CA ARG A 201 13.68 -8.62 -1.82
C ARG A 201 12.87 -8.29 -3.08
N GLN A 202 11.73 -8.96 -3.30
CA GLN A 202 10.89 -8.72 -4.48
C GLN A 202 10.31 -7.30 -4.49
N LEU A 203 9.93 -6.76 -3.32
CA LEU A 203 9.48 -5.37 -3.19
C LEU A 203 10.59 -4.40 -3.62
N LEU A 204 11.80 -4.57 -3.11
CA LEU A 204 12.95 -3.74 -3.49
C LEU A 204 13.35 -3.88 -4.96
N GLU A 205 13.26 -5.09 -5.55
CA GLU A 205 13.47 -5.30 -6.98
C GLU A 205 12.44 -4.54 -7.83
N SER A 206 11.18 -4.53 -7.39
CA SER A 206 10.12 -3.79 -8.06
C SER A 206 10.30 -2.28 -7.93
N VAL A 207 10.70 -1.79 -6.75
CA VAL A 207 11.01 -0.36 -6.53
C VAL A 207 12.25 0.06 -7.31
N ALA A 208 13.32 -0.75 -7.32
CA ALA A 208 14.52 -0.47 -8.12
C ALA A 208 14.18 -0.35 -9.62
N PHE A 209 13.36 -1.27 -10.14
CA PHE A 209 12.88 -1.23 -11.51
C PHE A 209 12.12 0.06 -11.83
N MET A 210 11.23 0.51 -10.94
CA MET A 210 10.48 1.76 -11.12
C MET A 210 11.41 2.99 -11.09
N HIS A 211 12.34 3.04 -10.12
CA HIS A 211 13.28 4.13 -9.99
C HIS A 211 14.23 4.21 -11.20
N ASP A 212 14.64 3.07 -11.81
CA ASP A 212 15.38 3.05 -13.07
C ASP A 212 14.60 3.68 -14.24
N LEU A 213 13.27 3.57 -14.22
CA LEU A 213 12.36 4.23 -15.17
C LEU A 213 12.04 5.68 -14.79
N ARG A 214 12.72 6.22 -13.77
CA ARG A 214 12.49 7.56 -13.22
C ARG A 214 11.07 7.78 -12.69
N LEU A 215 10.45 6.71 -12.18
CA LEU A 215 9.11 6.71 -11.63
C LEU A 215 9.17 6.47 -10.12
N ILE A 216 8.47 7.30 -9.35
CA ILE A 216 8.31 7.22 -7.89
C ILE A 216 6.89 6.77 -7.60
N HIS A 217 6.71 5.73 -6.79
CA HIS A 217 5.37 5.18 -6.51
C HIS A 217 4.54 6.11 -5.62
N THR A 218 5.17 6.70 -4.62
CA THR A 218 4.62 7.64 -3.65
C THR A 218 3.56 7.12 -2.68
N ASP A 219 2.97 5.94 -2.90
CA ASP A 219 1.97 5.34 -1.98
C ASP A 219 2.22 3.86 -1.73
N LEU A 220 3.49 3.49 -1.44
CA LEU A 220 3.84 2.12 -1.04
C LEU A 220 3.26 1.81 0.34
N LYS A 221 2.51 0.70 0.40
CA LYS A 221 1.89 0.17 1.62
C LYS A 221 1.48 -1.29 1.41
N PRO A 222 1.26 -2.10 2.46
CA PRO A 222 0.88 -3.51 2.32
C PRO A 222 -0.40 -3.74 1.53
N GLU A 223 -1.31 -2.76 1.47
CA GLU A 223 -2.52 -2.78 0.65
C GLU A 223 -2.22 -2.78 -0.86
N ASN A 224 -1.11 -2.17 -1.27
CA ASN A 224 -0.70 -2.01 -2.67
C ASN A 224 0.34 -3.06 -3.11
N ILE A 225 0.56 -4.11 -2.31
CA ILE A 225 1.41 -5.25 -2.62
C ILE A 225 0.54 -6.50 -2.60
N LEU A 226 0.29 -7.09 -3.76
CA LEU A 226 -0.58 -8.27 -3.88
C LEU A 226 0.24 -9.53 -4.10
N LEU A 227 -0.16 -10.60 -3.42
CA LEU A 227 0.28 -11.95 -3.75
C LEU A 227 -0.24 -12.33 -5.14
N VAL A 228 0.58 -13.00 -5.93
CA VAL A 228 0.16 -13.50 -7.25
C VAL A 228 -0.88 -14.62 -7.09
N SER A 229 -0.72 -15.49 -6.08
CA SER A 229 -1.64 -16.59 -5.78
C SER A 229 -2.39 -16.39 -4.46
N PRO A 230 -3.68 -16.71 -4.38
CA PRO A 230 -4.44 -16.68 -3.13
C PRO A 230 -4.19 -17.91 -2.24
N GLU A 231 -3.43 -18.90 -2.70
CA GLU A 231 -3.21 -20.16 -2.00
C GLU A 231 -2.32 -19.98 -0.76
N TYR A 232 -2.66 -20.68 0.32
CA TYR A 232 -1.89 -20.68 1.56
C TYR A 232 -1.84 -22.07 2.20
N ILE A 233 -0.87 -22.27 3.07
CA ILE A 233 -0.74 -23.43 3.94
C ILE A 233 -0.90 -23.01 5.40
N LYS A 234 -1.34 -23.94 6.24
CA LYS A 234 -1.41 -23.74 7.69
C LYS A 234 -0.17 -24.34 8.33
N VAL A 235 0.56 -23.53 9.09
CA VAL A 235 1.74 -23.98 9.83
C VAL A 235 1.54 -23.76 11.34
N PRO A 236 2.07 -24.62 12.22
CA PRO A 236 1.99 -24.42 13.67
C PRO A 236 2.65 -23.09 14.08
N ASP A 237 2.02 -22.36 15.02
CA ASP A 237 2.55 -21.11 15.57
C ASP A 237 3.19 -21.35 16.94
N TYR A 238 4.45 -21.76 16.93
CA TYR A 238 5.20 -22.13 18.15
C TYR A 238 5.44 -20.94 19.11
N LYS A 239 5.37 -19.69 18.64
CA LYS A 239 5.56 -18.50 19.49
C LYS A 239 4.45 -18.33 20.53
N ILE A 240 3.25 -18.86 20.28
CA ILE A 240 2.11 -18.78 21.20
C ILE A 240 2.09 -20.00 22.13
N LEU A 241 2.56 -21.17 21.67
CA LEU A 241 2.63 -22.40 22.48
C LEU A 241 3.47 -22.22 23.75
N SER A 242 4.53 -21.40 23.71
CA SER A 242 5.38 -21.14 24.89
C SER A 242 4.72 -20.28 25.98
N ARG A 243 3.56 -19.68 25.72
CA ARG A 243 2.86 -18.74 26.62
C ARG A 243 1.50 -19.24 27.13
N SER A 244 1.02 -20.38 26.66
CA SER A 244 -0.29 -20.93 27.05
C SER A 244 -0.14 -22.31 27.70
N PRO A 245 -0.71 -22.57 28.91
CA PRO A 245 -0.61 -23.83 29.58
C PRO A 245 -1.58 -24.92 29.08
N LYS A 246 -2.30 -24.70 27.99
CA LYS A 246 -3.24 -25.66 27.40
C LYS A 246 -2.81 -26.02 25.99
N ASP A 247 -2.76 -27.33 25.70
CA ASP A 247 -2.37 -27.99 24.45
C ASP A 247 -3.18 -27.60 23.19
N VAL A 248 -3.47 -26.32 22.98
CA VAL A 248 -4.12 -25.83 21.79
C VAL A 248 -3.05 -25.48 20.77
N LEU A 249 -2.82 -26.35 19.79
CA LEU A 249 -2.02 -26.09 18.62
C LEU A 249 -2.66 -24.92 17.86
N LEU A 250 -2.05 -23.73 17.97
CA LEU A 250 -2.45 -22.56 17.20
C LEU A 250 -1.72 -22.59 15.85
N PHE A 251 -2.47 -22.42 14.77
CA PHE A 251 -1.94 -22.38 13.43
C PHE A 251 -1.96 -20.95 12.90
N LYS A 252 -0.97 -20.62 12.07
CA LYS A 252 -0.98 -19.41 11.23
C LYS A 252 -0.96 -19.79 9.76
N ASN A 253 -1.54 -18.94 8.92
CA ASN A 253 -1.48 -19.11 7.48
C ASN A 253 -0.17 -18.53 6.96
N VAL A 254 0.41 -19.20 5.96
CA VAL A 254 1.59 -18.75 5.22
C VAL A 254 1.28 -18.90 3.74
N PRO A 255 1.54 -17.88 2.89
CA PRO A 255 1.34 -18.01 1.45
C PRO A 255 2.10 -19.21 0.91
N LYS A 256 1.47 -19.98 0.03
CA LYS A 256 2.12 -21.13 -0.65
C LYS A 256 3.16 -20.64 -1.66
N SER A 257 2.92 -19.49 -2.29
CA SER A 257 3.86 -18.78 -3.15
C SER A 257 4.15 -17.40 -2.56
N SER A 258 5.42 -17.02 -2.53
CA SER A 258 5.87 -15.69 -2.10
C SER A 258 5.87 -14.65 -3.23
N ALA A 259 5.46 -15.02 -4.44
CA ALA A 259 5.44 -14.10 -5.58
C ALA A 259 4.45 -12.94 -5.32
N ILE A 260 4.95 -11.70 -5.47
CA ILE A 260 4.18 -10.47 -5.28
C ILE A 260 4.25 -9.57 -6.50
N LYS A 261 3.29 -8.65 -6.61
CA LYS A 261 3.31 -7.54 -7.58
C LYS A 261 2.84 -6.25 -6.94
N LEU A 262 3.43 -5.14 -7.37
CA LEU A 262 2.98 -3.79 -7.02
C LEU A 262 1.73 -3.42 -7.83
N ILE A 263 0.81 -2.71 -7.18
CA ILE A 263 -0.42 -2.19 -7.79
C ILE A 263 -0.62 -0.72 -7.41
N ASP A 264 -1.64 -0.10 -8.04
CA ASP A 264 -2.14 1.26 -7.75
C ASP A 264 -1.12 2.37 -8.04
N PHE A 265 -0.91 2.61 -9.33
CA PHE A 265 0.01 3.65 -9.84
C PHE A 265 -0.68 5.01 -10.01
N GLY A 266 -1.89 5.18 -9.50
CA GLY A 266 -2.67 6.41 -9.63
C GLY A 266 -2.05 7.64 -8.95
N SER A 267 -1.10 7.43 -8.03
CA SER A 267 -0.31 8.51 -7.38
C SER A 267 1.14 8.55 -7.84
N ALA A 268 1.55 7.64 -8.74
CA ALA A 268 2.93 7.57 -9.19
C ALA A 268 3.33 8.82 -10.00
N THR A 269 4.56 9.29 -9.78
CA THR A 269 5.06 10.56 -10.31
C THR A 269 6.44 10.37 -10.91
N PHE A 270 6.71 11.00 -12.05
CA PHE A 270 8.05 11.00 -12.64
C PHE A 270 8.97 12.02 -11.93
N GLU A 271 10.27 11.68 -11.85
CA GLU A 271 11.29 12.52 -11.21
C GLU A 271 11.29 13.99 -11.64
N HIS A 272 10.99 14.26 -12.93
CA HIS A 272 11.03 15.59 -13.50
C HIS A 272 9.77 16.44 -13.23
N GLN A 273 8.76 15.88 -12.53
CA GLN A 273 7.53 16.60 -12.17
C GLN A 273 7.70 17.38 -10.86
N ASP A 274 6.71 18.19 -10.52
CA ASP A 274 6.73 18.96 -9.28
C ASP A 274 6.48 18.05 -8.05
N HIS A 275 7.33 18.20 -7.03
CA HIS A 275 7.34 17.38 -5.81
C HIS A 275 7.06 18.19 -4.54
N ASN A 276 6.28 19.26 -4.62
CA ASN A 276 6.01 20.17 -3.49
C ASN A 276 4.72 19.85 -2.71
N TYR A 277 4.07 18.73 -2.97
CA TYR A 277 2.84 18.32 -2.31
C TYR A 277 3.03 17.12 -1.38
N VAL A 278 2.07 16.89 -0.50
CA VAL A 278 2.11 15.79 0.47
C VAL A 278 1.77 14.48 -0.21
N VAL A 279 2.63 13.49 -0.07
CA VAL A 279 2.45 12.13 -0.60
C VAL A 279 2.44 11.08 0.50
N SER A 280 2.17 9.86 0.14
CA SER A 280 2.13 8.64 0.94
C SER A 280 0.98 8.57 1.94
N THR A 281 0.47 7.38 2.11
CA THR A 281 -0.44 7.06 3.22
C THR A 281 0.30 7.30 4.54
N ARG A 282 -0.36 7.96 5.50
CA ARG A 282 0.24 8.53 6.71
C ARG A 282 1.25 7.61 7.40
N HIS A 283 0.90 6.37 7.67
CA HIS A 283 1.76 5.45 8.43
C HIS A 283 3.11 5.15 7.73
N TYR A 284 3.20 5.37 6.43
CA TYR A 284 4.37 5.10 5.58
C TYR A 284 5.04 6.36 5.07
N ARG A 285 4.59 7.55 5.54
CA ARG A 285 5.06 8.86 5.07
C ARG A 285 6.41 9.20 5.65
N ALA A 286 7.34 9.58 4.78
CA ALA A 286 8.69 9.95 5.13
C ALA A 286 8.78 11.30 5.88
N PRO A 287 9.79 11.50 6.72
CA PRO A 287 9.95 12.73 7.51
C PRO A 287 10.12 13.97 6.63
N GLU A 288 10.84 13.90 5.52
CA GLU A 288 11.00 15.02 4.57
C GLU A 288 9.68 15.48 3.98
N VAL A 289 8.72 14.57 3.77
CA VAL A 289 7.36 14.90 3.31
C VAL A 289 6.57 15.63 4.39
N ILE A 290 6.69 15.19 5.67
CA ILE A 290 6.02 15.85 6.81
C ILE A 290 6.59 17.24 7.06
N LEU A 291 7.91 17.38 6.89
CA LEU A 291 8.64 18.61 7.13
C LEU A 291 8.59 19.60 5.93
N GLY A 292 8.03 19.18 4.78
CA GLY A 292 7.95 20.02 3.60
C GLY A 292 9.30 20.36 2.96
N LEU A 293 10.28 19.44 3.03
CA LEU A 293 11.63 19.64 2.50
C LEU A 293 11.76 19.31 1.01
N GLY A 294 10.64 18.96 0.37
CA GLY A 294 10.66 18.30 -0.94
C GLY A 294 10.94 16.79 -0.79
N TRP A 295 10.57 16.01 -1.79
CA TRP A 295 10.73 14.56 -1.76
C TRP A 295 11.12 14.04 -3.16
N ASN A 296 11.74 12.86 -3.18
CA ASN A 296 12.11 12.15 -4.40
C ASN A 296 12.14 10.64 -4.08
N TYR A 297 12.81 9.81 -4.87
CA TYR A 297 12.94 8.36 -4.70
C TYR A 297 13.09 7.88 -3.24
N PRO A 298 13.84 8.57 -2.36
CA PRO A 298 13.99 8.13 -0.98
C PRO A 298 12.69 8.02 -0.18
N CYS A 299 11.61 8.73 -0.56
CA CYS A 299 10.34 8.60 0.16
C CYS A 299 9.73 7.20 0.01
N ASP A 300 9.90 6.54 -1.15
CA ASP A 300 9.51 5.14 -1.34
C ASP A 300 10.35 4.21 -0.45
N MET A 301 11.65 4.48 -0.29
CA MET A 301 12.55 3.67 0.53
C MET A 301 12.19 3.71 2.02
N TRP A 302 11.75 4.86 2.51
CA TRP A 302 11.16 4.97 3.85
C TRP A 302 9.93 4.09 4.00
N SER A 303 9.01 4.17 3.04
CA SER A 303 7.80 3.33 3.03
C SER A 303 8.14 1.84 3.03
N VAL A 304 9.15 1.41 2.24
CA VAL A 304 9.65 0.02 2.24
C VAL A 304 10.15 -0.38 3.64
N GLY A 305 10.92 0.48 4.32
CA GLY A 305 11.38 0.24 5.69
C GLY A 305 10.21 0.01 6.64
N CYS A 306 9.18 0.86 6.60
CA CYS A 306 7.97 0.72 7.41
C CYS A 306 7.22 -0.58 7.10
N ILE A 307 7.11 -0.95 5.83
CA ILE A 307 6.46 -2.19 5.38
C ILE A 307 7.20 -3.43 5.92
N ILE A 308 8.52 -3.48 5.80
CA ILE A 308 9.31 -4.62 6.29
C ILE A 308 9.12 -4.79 7.81
N VAL A 309 9.12 -3.69 8.58
CA VAL A 309 8.83 -3.75 10.02
C VAL A 309 7.42 -4.30 10.27
N GLU A 310 6.41 -3.85 9.53
CA GLU A 310 5.03 -4.33 9.68
C GLU A 310 4.89 -5.82 9.36
N LEU A 311 5.58 -6.31 8.34
CA LEU A 311 5.59 -7.75 8.02
C LEU A 311 6.25 -8.59 9.14
N CYS A 312 7.28 -8.05 9.80
CA CYS A 312 7.95 -8.69 10.93
C CYS A 312 7.13 -8.68 12.22
N SER A 313 6.41 -7.59 12.49
CA SER A 313 5.68 -7.39 13.75
C SER A 313 4.19 -7.76 13.67
N GLY A 314 3.59 -7.62 12.49
CA GLY A 314 2.15 -7.71 12.25
C GLY A 314 1.42 -6.37 12.42
N GLU A 315 2.11 -5.31 12.87
CA GLU A 315 1.53 -3.99 13.16
C GLU A 315 2.29 -2.89 12.43
N ALA A 316 1.57 -1.83 12.00
CA ALA A 316 2.20 -0.68 11.38
C ALA A 316 3.16 0.01 12.37
N LEU A 317 4.37 0.35 11.88
CA LEU A 317 5.42 0.95 12.71
C LEU A 317 4.98 2.29 13.35
N PHE A 318 4.34 3.16 12.57
CA PHE A 318 3.90 4.49 12.99
C PHE A 318 2.38 4.62 12.85
N GLN A 319 1.64 4.05 13.81
CA GLN A 319 0.17 4.08 13.79
C GLN A 319 -0.34 5.37 14.45
N THR A 320 -0.54 6.42 13.66
CA THR A 320 -0.92 7.75 14.10
C THR A 320 -1.93 8.43 13.18
N HIS A 321 -2.57 9.49 13.67
CA HIS A 321 -3.48 10.35 12.91
C HIS A 321 -2.97 11.80 12.78
N GLU A 322 -1.88 12.15 13.47
CA GLU A 322 -1.35 13.52 13.54
C GLU A 322 0.14 13.58 13.17
N ASN A 323 0.57 14.69 12.54
CA ASN A 323 1.96 14.84 12.12
C ASN A 323 2.91 15.02 13.30
N LEU A 324 2.52 15.78 14.34
CA LEU A 324 3.35 15.97 15.53
C LEU A 324 3.55 14.65 16.28
N GLU A 325 2.48 13.87 16.48
CA GLU A 325 2.56 12.52 17.05
C GLU A 325 3.45 11.61 16.20
N HIS A 326 3.34 11.70 14.86
CA HIS A 326 4.14 10.90 13.95
C HIS A 326 5.65 11.20 14.10
N LEU A 327 6.03 12.48 14.12
CA LEU A 327 7.42 12.89 14.37
C LEU A 327 7.91 12.43 15.75
N ALA A 328 7.05 12.50 16.77
CA ALA A 328 7.38 12.00 18.10
C ALA A 328 7.57 10.47 18.15
N MET A 329 6.75 9.71 17.41
CA MET A 329 6.94 8.26 17.23
C MET A 329 8.26 7.96 16.51
N MET A 330 8.61 8.72 15.47
CA MET A 330 9.90 8.58 14.78
C MET A 330 11.07 8.83 15.75
N GLU A 331 11.06 9.93 16.52
CA GLU A 331 12.10 10.18 17.51
C GLU A 331 12.18 9.11 18.60
N ARG A 332 11.04 8.56 18.99
CA ARG A 332 11.01 7.47 19.98
C ARG A 332 11.66 6.20 19.44
N VAL A 333 11.42 5.85 18.19
CA VAL A 333 11.91 4.62 17.56
C VAL A 333 13.35 4.76 17.07
N LEU A 334 13.69 5.87 16.41
CA LEU A 334 14.95 6.06 15.67
C LEU A 334 15.95 6.98 16.37
N GLY A 335 15.51 7.84 17.28
CA GLY A 335 16.33 8.89 17.88
C GLY A 335 15.89 10.29 17.43
N PRO A 336 16.56 11.33 17.89
CA PRO A 336 16.17 12.71 17.61
C PRO A 336 16.28 13.04 16.12
N LEU A 337 15.38 13.90 15.64
CA LEU A 337 15.44 14.46 14.29
C LEU A 337 16.73 15.25 14.07
N PRO A 338 17.38 15.12 12.91
CA PRO A 338 18.59 15.90 12.58
C PRO A 338 18.28 17.41 12.57
N GLN A 339 19.10 18.20 13.25
CA GLN A 339 18.88 19.64 13.37
C GLN A 339 18.84 20.37 12.02
N HIS A 340 19.66 19.94 11.06
CA HIS A 340 19.70 20.54 9.73
C HIS A 340 18.38 20.34 8.95
N MET A 341 17.62 19.26 9.21
CA MET A 341 16.29 19.06 8.64
C MET A 341 15.24 19.91 9.34
N VAL A 342 15.33 19.99 10.68
CA VAL A 342 14.39 20.81 11.49
C VAL A 342 14.51 22.29 11.14
N VAL A 343 15.72 22.81 10.97
CA VAL A 343 15.96 24.21 10.57
C VAL A 343 15.44 24.54 9.17
N LYS A 344 15.43 23.57 8.27
CA LYS A 344 14.95 23.72 6.89
C LYS A 344 13.46 23.43 6.72
N ALA A 345 12.76 23.02 7.79
CA ALA A 345 11.33 22.68 7.73
C ALA A 345 10.51 23.84 7.17
N ASP A 346 9.47 23.54 6.40
CA ASP A 346 8.60 24.55 5.84
C ASP A 346 7.74 25.23 6.92
N ARG A 347 7.12 26.37 6.57
CA ARG A 347 6.27 27.14 7.50
C ARG A 347 5.12 26.31 8.10
N ASN A 348 4.59 25.32 7.36
CA ASN A 348 3.51 24.47 7.84
C ASN A 348 3.99 23.49 8.90
N ALA A 349 5.28 23.15 8.86
CA ALA A 349 5.92 22.24 9.82
C ALA A 349 6.55 22.97 11.03
N GLU A 350 6.85 24.28 10.93
CA GLU A 350 7.39 25.07 12.05
C GLU A 350 6.58 24.94 13.35
N LYS A 351 5.27 24.82 13.23
CA LYS A 351 4.34 24.65 14.38
C LYS A 351 4.60 23.38 15.22
N TYR A 352 5.34 22.42 14.68
CA TYR A 352 5.70 21.20 15.42
C TYR A 352 6.91 21.36 16.32
N PHE A 353 7.58 22.53 16.27
CA PHE A 353 8.82 22.78 16.98
C PHE A 353 8.74 24.00 17.91
N LYS A 354 9.47 23.93 19.01
CA LYS A 354 9.63 25.03 19.98
C LYS A 354 11.08 25.50 20.01
N GLN A 355 11.24 26.81 20.12
CA GLN A 355 12.52 27.44 20.41
C GLN A 355 12.78 27.46 21.92
N SER A 356 13.39 26.39 22.43
CA SER A 356 13.87 26.37 23.81
C SER A 356 15.22 25.67 23.87
N ARG A 357 16.32 26.43 24.11
CA ARG A 357 17.70 25.89 24.08
C ARG A 357 18.06 25.12 22.79
N GLY A 358 17.60 25.62 21.61
CA GLY A 358 17.62 24.97 20.31
C GLY A 358 16.23 24.61 19.83
N LEU A 359 16.09 24.36 18.51
CA LEU A 359 14.83 23.97 17.90
C LEU A 359 14.59 22.48 18.20
N ARG A 360 13.54 22.16 18.95
CA ARG A 360 13.17 20.78 19.32
C ARG A 360 11.70 20.52 19.05
N LEU A 361 11.34 19.28 18.88
CA LEU A 361 9.95 18.86 18.73
C LEU A 361 9.12 19.31 19.96
N ASP A 362 7.94 19.90 19.71
CA ASP A 362 7.00 20.30 20.77
C ASP A 362 6.27 19.08 21.35
N TRP A 363 7.04 18.20 21.94
CA TRP A 363 6.55 16.95 22.52
C TRP A 363 7.16 16.71 23.89
N PRO A 364 6.36 16.28 24.91
CA PRO A 364 4.92 15.93 24.86
C PRO A 364 3.96 17.11 25.03
N GLU A 365 4.44 18.36 25.19
CA GLU A 365 3.63 19.53 25.56
C GLU A 365 2.59 19.87 24.49
N GLY A 366 2.90 19.70 23.20
CA GLY A 366 1.98 19.93 22.07
C GLY A 366 1.08 18.74 21.73
N ALA A 367 1.10 17.67 22.52
CA ALA A 367 0.29 16.49 22.24
C ALA A 367 -1.22 16.79 22.36
N SER A 368 -2.02 16.24 21.43
CA SER A 368 -3.47 16.41 21.40
C SER A 368 -4.20 15.66 22.53
N SER A 369 -3.61 14.58 23.05
CA SER A 369 -4.21 13.76 24.10
C SER A 369 -3.19 13.00 24.94
N ARG A 370 -3.62 12.58 26.16
CA ARG A 370 -2.82 11.69 26.99
C ARG A 370 -2.64 10.30 26.39
N GLU A 371 -3.60 9.84 25.57
CA GLU A 371 -3.54 8.57 24.85
C GLU A 371 -2.43 8.60 23.81
N SER A 372 -2.29 9.71 23.09
CA SER A 372 -1.21 9.98 22.15
C SER A 372 0.16 9.89 22.82
N ILE A 373 0.34 10.58 23.96
CA ILE A 373 1.59 10.51 24.75
C ILE A 373 1.91 9.07 25.16
N ARG A 374 0.91 8.32 25.65
CA ARG A 374 1.09 6.91 26.05
C ARG A 374 1.44 6.02 24.85
N ALA A 375 0.82 6.28 23.68
CA ALA A 375 1.10 5.52 22.46
C ALA A 375 2.56 5.68 22.03
N VAL A 376 3.08 6.89 22.03
CA VAL A 376 4.49 7.18 21.72
C VAL A 376 5.43 6.54 22.75
N TRP A 377 5.13 6.67 24.04
CA TRP A 377 6.01 6.12 25.10
C TRP A 377 6.10 4.59 25.08
N LYS A 378 5.07 3.90 24.64
CA LYS A 378 5.05 2.44 24.54
C LYS A 378 5.95 1.92 23.41
N LEU A 379 6.27 2.74 22.40
CA LEU A 379 7.10 2.29 21.30
C LEU A 379 8.54 2.01 21.79
N PRO A 380 9.09 0.83 21.51
CA PRO A 380 10.48 0.55 21.78
C PRO A 380 11.39 1.19 20.72
N ARG A 381 12.69 1.21 20.96
CA ARG A 381 13.68 1.52 19.93
C ARG A 381 13.62 0.45 18.82
N LEU A 382 13.97 0.84 17.58
CA LEU A 382 13.90 -0.04 16.40
C LEU A 382 14.54 -1.41 16.65
N GLN A 383 15.75 -1.45 17.20
CA GLN A 383 16.46 -2.69 17.52
C GLN A 383 15.62 -3.58 18.45
N ASN A 384 15.10 -3.01 19.54
CA ASN A 384 14.32 -3.75 20.52
C ASN A 384 12.99 -4.25 19.92
N LEU A 385 12.38 -3.47 19.02
CA LEU A 385 11.16 -3.85 18.31
C LEU A 385 11.42 -5.06 17.42
N VAL A 386 12.48 -5.04 16.62
CA VAL A 386 12.85 -6.15 15.73
C VAL A 386 13.18 -7.40 16.56
N MET A 387 13.98 -7.26 17.62
CA MET A 387 14.37 -8.38 18.49
C MET A 387 13.21 -9.07 19.22
N GLN A 388 12.04 -8.41 19.35
CA GLN A 388 10.84 -9.06 19.90
C GLN A 388 10.21 -10.08 18.95
N HIS A 389 10.50 -9.95 17.65
CA HIS A 389 9.85 -10.72 16.59
C HIS A 389 10.79 -11.65 15.83
N VAL A 390 12.11 -11.41 15.90
CA VAL A 390 13.15 -12.14 15.15
C VAL A 390 14.21 -12.67 16.11
N ASP A 391 14.70 -13.88 15.86
CA ASP A 391 15.75 -14.53 16.65
C ASP A 391 17.15 -13.92 16.40
N HIS A 392 18.20 -14.60 16.88
CA HIS A 392 19.62 -14.15 16.86
C HIS A 392 20.18 -13.76 15.48
N SER A 393 19.47 -13.98 14.37
CA SER A 393 19.84 -13.51 13.03
C SER A 393 19.39 -12.06 12.74
N ALA A 394 18.92 -11.33 13.75
CA ALA A 394 18.32 -10.00 13.58
C ALA A 394 19.30 -8.89 13.19
N GLY A 395 20.60 -9.07 13.36
CA GLY A 395 21.62 -8.03 13.08
C GLY A 395 21.51 -7.48 11.67
N ASP A 396 21.57 -8.34 10.67
CA ASP A 396 21.49 -7.94 9.26
C ASP A 396 20.17 -7.23 8.90
N LEU A 397 19.06 -7.65 9.52
CA LEU A 397 17.77 -6.99 9.34
C LEU A 397 17.75 -5.61 10.01
N ILE A 398 18.32 -5.49 11.20
CA ILE A 398 18.40 -4.21 11.92
C ILE A 398 19.24 -3.21 11.10
N ASP A 399 20.38 -3.64 10.55
CA ASP A 399 21.25 -2.79 9.73
C ASP A 399 20.53 -2.32 8.46
N LEU A 400 19.83 -3.23 7.76
CA LEU A 400 18.99 -2.88 6.61
C LEU A 400 17.94 -1.82 6.99
N LEU A 401 17.18 -2.06 8.07
CA LEU A 401 16.12 -1.16 8.51
C LEU A 401 16.65 0.20 8.96
N GLN A 402 17.82 0.25 9.62
CA GLN A 402 18.49 1.51 9.96
C GLN A 402 18.90 2.28 8.71
N GLY A 403 19.33 1.61 7.66
CA GLY A 403 19.65 2.23 6.37
C GLY A 403 18.42 2.76 5.63
N LEU A 404 17.30 2.02 5.64
CA LEU A 404 16.04 2.42 5.00
C LEU A 404 15.29 3.52 5.76
N LEU A 405 15.41 3.56 7.09
CA LEU A 405 14.72 4.51 7.97
C LEU A 405 15.65 5.65 8.44
N ARG A 406 16.67 6.00 7.64
CA ARG A 406 17.43 7.22 7.87
C ARG A 406 16.57 8.45 7.63
N TYR A 407 16.68 9.42 8.54
CA TYR A 407 15.93 10.68 8.44
C TYR A 407 16.31 11.46 7.19
N ASP A 408 17.63 11.69 7.02
CA ASP A 408 18.13 12.40 5.86
C ASP A 408 17.95 11.56 4.60
N PRO A 409 17.13 12.02 3.62
CA PRO A 409 16.89 11.28 2.39
C PRO A 409 18.17 11.08 1.56
N THR A 410 19.18 11.93 1.73
CA THR A 410 20.46 11.82 1.01
C THR A 410 21.36 10.71 1.56
N GLU A 411 21.15 10.30 2.81
CA GLU A 411 21.88 9.20 3.48
C GLU A 411 21.09 7.88 3.47
N ARG A 412 19.83 7.92 3.06
CA ARG A 412 18.93 6.76 3.03
C ARG A 412 19.31 5.82 1.92
N LEU A 413 19.35 4.50 2.19
CA LEU A 413 19.66 3.49 1.19
C LEU A 413 18.75 3.57 -0.02
N GLY A 414 19.31 3.57 -1.23
CA GLY A 414 18.59 3.35 -2.46
C GLY A 414 18.19 1.88 -2.63
N ALA A 415 17.26 1.60 -3.53
CA ALA A 415 16.72 0.23 -3.68
C ALA A 415 17.78 -0.80 -4.07
N ARG A 416 18.71 -0.45 -4.97
CA ARG A 416 19.81 -1.33 -5.37
C ARG A 416 20.81 -1.56 -4.26
N GLU A 417 21.12 -0.53 -3.46
CA GLU A 417 22.02 -0.62 -2.31
C GLU A 417 21.40 -1.47 -1.20
N ALA A 418 20.09 -1.33 -0.98
CA ALA A 418 19.35 -2.15 -0.03
C ALA A 418 19.37 -3.63 -0.40
N LEU A 419 19.25 -3.98 -1.69
CA LEU A 419 19.32 -5.35 -2.19
C LEU A 419 20.70 -5.99 -1.98
N MET A 420 21.78 -5.20 -1.88
CA MET A 420 23.15 -5.69 -1.62
C MET A 420 23.40 -5.97 -0.12
N GLN A 421 22.48 -5.59 0.76
CA GLN A 421 22.67 -5.80 2.21
C GLN A 421 22.71 -7.29 2.58
N PRO A 422 23.48 -7.67 3.60
CA PRO A 422 23.65 -9.07 4.01
C PRO A 422 22.36 -9.80 4.33
N PHE A 423 21.32 -9.08 4.73
CA PHE A 423 20.00 -9.65 5.00
C PHE A 423 19.44 -10.45 3.82
N PHE A 424 19.69 -10.05 2.59
CA PHE A 424 19.19 -10.72 1.39
C PHE A 424 20.15 -11.80 0.84
N ASN A 425 21.38 -11.88 1.31
CA ASN A 425 22.38 -12.82 0.80
C ASN A 425 22.30 -14.22 1.44
N ARG A 426 21.44 -14.42 2.46
CA ARG A 426 21.24 -15.72 3.09
C ARG A 426 20.33 -16.59 2.23
N GLU A 427 20.73 -17.86 1.99
CA GLU A 427 19.93 -18.83 1.25
C GLU A 427 18.57 -19.04 1.88
N TRP A 428 17.53 -19.00 1.05
CA TRP A 428 16.15 -19.24 1.45
C TRP A 428 15.93 -20.72 1.78
N ARG A 429 15.63 -21.05 3.03
CA ARG A 429 15.16 -22.39 3.42
C ARG A 429 13.67 -22.51 3.09
N ARG A 430 13.33 -23.18 1.99
CA ARG A 430 11.94 -23.47 1.63
C ARG A 430 11.27 -24.23 2.77
N TYR A 431 10.24 -23.65 3.37
CA TYR A 431 9.33 -24.38 4.23
C TYR A 431 8.57 -25.42 3.38
N GLY A 432 9.02 -26.67 3.35
CA GLY A 432 8.30 -27.70 2.62
C GLY A 432 9.07 -28.95 2.19
N HIS A 433 10.35 -29.10 2.53
CA HIS A 433 11.08 -30.35 2.29
C HIS A 433 11.59 -30.94 3.59
N SER A 434 10.68 -31.47 4.44
CA SER A 434 10.94 -32.63 5.29
C SER A 434 9.61 -33.14 5.86
N LEU A 435 8.85 -33.78 5.01
CA LEU A 435 7.92 -34.84 5.36
C LEU A 435 8.15 -35.94 4.33
N ASN A 436 9.22 -36.69 4.54
CA ASN A 436 9.31 -38.09 4.16
C ASN A 436 9.02 -38.93 5.39
#